data_08c63857fb39a8f2b25d01a97ccad66d
#
_entry.id   08c63857fb39a8f2b25d01a97ccad66d
#
_cell.length_a   1.000
_cell.length_b   1.000
_cell.length_c   1.000
_cell.angle_alpha   90.00
_cell.angle_beta   90.00
_cell.angle_gamma   90.00
#
_symmetry.space_group_name_H-M   'P 1'
#
loop_
_entity.id
_entity.type
_entity.pdbx_description
1 polymer ?
#
loop_
_entity_poly.entity_id
_entity_poly.type
_entity_poly.pdbx_seq_one_letter_code
_entity_poly.pdbx_strand_id
1 'polypeptide(L)'
;MDGAEKTGGSWASSLGTARSMTSNRRRDTRSELAIRRLLHARGYRYRVDFAPWSNKRRCADIVFTRRRLAVFVDGCFWHGCPEHGTIPASHVEYWEPKLARNVERDAETTAMAEAEGWRVLRIWEHVPPQDAVHLIIRALEGGTGEAEGGTGEE
;
A
#
# COMPACT_ATOMS: atom_id res chain seq x y z
N MET A 1 36.13 21.98 -0.48
CA MET A 1 35.76 21.74 -0.50
C MET A 1 35.14 21.05 -0.42
N ASP A 2 34.75 20.81 -0.31
CA ASP A 2 34.26 20.34 -0.18
C ASP A 2 33.41 19.72 -0.07
N GLY A 3 33.07 19.49 -0.02
CA GLY A 3 32.43 18.99 0.17
C GLY A 3 31.45 18.41 0.07
N ALA A 4 31.03 18.33 0.10
CA ALA A 4 30.12 18.06 0.03
C ALA A 4 29.42 17.07 -0.20
N GLU A 5 29.48 16.54 -0.45
CA GLU A 5 29.00 15.66 -0.82
C GLU A 5 28.17 14.94 -0.28
N LYS A 6 27.72 15.00 0.08
CA LYS A 6 27.01 14.47 0.61
C LYS A 6 26.19 13.79 0.17
N THR A 7 25.79 13.58 -0.01
CA THR A 7 25.45 12.89 -0.64
C THR A 7 24.59 11.95 -0.30
N GLY A 8 23.74 11.76 -0.62
CA GLY A 8 22.91 10.76 -0.49
C GLY A 8 22.68 10.38 0.85
N GLY A 9 23.03 11.05 1.66
CA GLY A 9 22.96 10.63 3.00
C GLY A 9 21.57 10.38 3.47
N SER A 10 21.45 9.45 4.36
CA SER A 10 20.20 9.20 5.00
C SER A 10 19.87 10.34 5.94
N TRP A 11 18.63 10.74 5.98
CA TRP A 11 18.21 11.82 6.86
C TRP A 11 17.82 11.31 8.24
N ALA A 12 18.14 10.05 8.51
CA ALA A 12 17.89 9.51 9.82
C ALA A 12 18.88 10.05 10.85
N SER A 13 18.40 10.25 12.05
CA SER A 13 19.27 10.83 13.07
C SER A 13 20.22 9.80 13.69
N SER A 14 20.08 8.56 13.38
CA SER A 14 20.98 7.52 13.91
C SER A 14 21.14 6.40 12.90
N LEU A 15 22.18 5.61 13.09
CA LEU A 15 22.40 4.46 12.23
C LEU A 15 21.27 3.44 12.34
N GLY A 16 20.71 3.28 13.52
CA GLY A 16 19.59 2.39 13.71
C GLY A 16 18.37 2.84 12.92
N THR A 17 18.09 4.13 12.97
CA THR A 17 16.97 4.68 12.25
C THR A 17 17.19 4.56 10.74
N ALA A 18 18.42 4.80 10.29
CA ALA A 18 18.75 4.70 8.88
C ALA A 18 18.53 3.29 8.38
N ARG A 19 18.96 2.30 9.15
CA ARG A 19 18.76 0.91 8.75
C ARG A 19 17.28 0.57 8.70
N SER A 20 16.53 1.06 9.67
CA SER A 20 15.10 0.78 9.71
C SER A 20 14.41 1.36 8.47
N MET A 21 14.75 2.57 8.10
CA MET A 21 14.16 3.19 6.93
C MET A 21 14.61 2.55 5.62
N THR A 22 15.85 2.11 5.57
CA THR A 22 16.36 1.46 4.38
C THR A 22 15.70 0.10 4.15
N SER A 23 15.34 -0.57 5.24
CA SER A 23 14.72 -1.89 5.09
C SER A 23 13.24 -1.81 4.76
N ASN A 24 12.65 -0.62 4.78
CA ASN A 24 11.27 -0.46 4.39
C ASN A 24 11.21 -0.42 2.86
N ARG A 25 11.24 -1.58 2.28
CA ARG A 25 11.24 -1.68 0.83
C ARG A 25 9.88 -1.34 0.28
N ARG A 26 9.88 -0.88 -0.95
CA ARG A 26 8.64 -0.59 -1.64
C ARG A 26 7.86 -1.87 -1.95
N ARG A 27 8.56 -2.98 -2.03
CA ARG A 27 7.99 -4.25 -2.46
C ARG A 27 8.49 -5.36 -1.55
N ASP A 28 7.68 -6.41 -1.42
CA ASP A 28 8.07 -7.60 -0.65
C ASP A 28 8.35 -7.30 0.81
N THR A 29 7.56 -6.43 1.41
CA THR A 29 7.70 -6.18 2.84
C THR A 29 7.25 -7.40 3.61
N ARG A 30 7.60 -7.48 4.89
CA ARG A 30 7.22 -8.60 5.73
C ARG A 30 5.71 -8.78 5.78
N SER A 31 4.97 -7.68 5.93
CA SER A 31 3.52 -7.74 5.98
C SER A 31 2.94 -8.25 4.68
N GLU A 32 3.46 -7.75 3.57
CA GLU A 32 3.02 -8.16 2.24
C GLU A 32 3.26 -9.63 2.00
N LEU A 33 4.45 -10.12 2.36
CA LEU A 33 4.77 -11.53 2.17
C LEU A 33 3.88 -12.42 3.03
N ALA A 34 3.62 -12.03 4.27
CA ALA A 34 2.76 -12.81 5.15
C ALA A 34 1.34 -12.91 4.59
N ILE A 35 0.83 -11.81 4.09
CA ILE A 35 -0.51 -11.80 3.49
C ILE A 35 -0.54 -12.70 2.26
N ARG A 36 0.47 -12.61 1.41
CA ARG A 36 0.52 -13.44 0.21
C ARG A 36 0.57 -14.93 0.52
N ARG A 37 1.35 -15.30 1.53
CA ARG A 37 1.45 -16.70 1.92
C ARG A 37 0.12 -17.25 2.42
N LEU A 38 -0.58 -16.46 3.21
CA LEU A 38 -1.87 -16.88 3.73
C LEU A 38 -2.91 -17.02 2.61
N LEU A 39 -2.92 -16.09 1.68
CA LEU A 39 -3.83 -16.15 0.54
C LEU A 39 -3.54 -17.37 -0.32
N HIS A 40 -2.27 -17.61 -0.59
CA HIS A 40 -1.87 -18.75 -1.42
C HIS A 40 -2.24 -20.07 -0.75
N ALA A 41 -2.04 -20.17 0.55
CA ALA A 41 -2.38 -21.37 1.30
C ALA A 41 -3.89 -21.66 1.25
N ARG A 42 -4.71 -20.63 1.08
CA ARG A 42 -6.14 -20.78 0.99
C ARG A 42 -6.63 -20.99 -0.45
N GLY A 43 -5.72 -21.13 -1.39
CA GLY A 43 -6.08 -21.43 -2.76
C GLY A 43 -6.27 -20.24 -3.67
N TYR A 44 -6.05 -19.04 -3.17
CA TYR A 44 -6.20 -17.85 -4.01
C TYR A 44 -4.97 -17.66 -4.88
N ARG A 45 -5.19 -17.18 -6.09
CA ARG A 45 -4.11 -16.88 -7.03
C ARG A 45 -4.21 -15.44 -7.45
N TYR A 46 -3.06 -14.78 -7.56
CA TYR A 46 -2.99 -13.34 -7.77
C TYR A 46 -1.67 -12.99 -8.47
N ARG A 47 -1.58 -11.75 -8.91
CA ARG A 47 -0.32 -11.21 -9.44
C ARG A 47 0.24 -10.24 -8.41
N VAL A 48 1.55 -10.14 -8.36
CA VAL A 48 2.22 -9.25 -7.40
C VAL A 48 2.94 -8.14 -8.15
N ASP A 49 2.96 -6.95 -7.51
CA ASP A 49 3.65 -5.78 -8.07
C ASP A 49 3.25 -5.57 -9.53
N PHE A 50 1.98 -5.46 -9.77
CA PHE A 50 1.42 -5.45 -11.10
C PHE A 50 0.51 -4.25 -11.32
N ALA A 51 0.57 -3.66 -12.51
CA ALA A 51 -0.28 -2.54 -12.87
C ALA A 51 -1.23 -2.98 -13.99
N PRO A 52 -2.48 -3.34 -13.64
CA PRO A 52 -3.44 -3.79 -14.64
C PRO A 52 -4.06 -2.67 -15.46
N TRP A 53 -3.83 -1.45 -15.05
CA TRP A 53 -4.40 -0.27 -15.71
C TRP A 53 -3.40 0.36 -16.68
N SER A 54 -3.77 1.47 -17.25
CA SER A 54 -2.95 2.10 -18.29
C SER A 54 -1.61 2.64 -17.79
N ASN A 55 -1.59 3.20 -16.60
CA ASN A 55 -0.35 3.75 -16.07
C ASN A 55 0.49 2.66 -15.41
N LYS A 56 1.44 2.13 -16.18
CA LYS A 56 2.27 1.00 -15.73
C LYS A 56 3.26 1.36 -14.63
N ARG A 57 3.39 2.60 -14.29
CA ARG A 57 4.29 3.01 -13.20
C ARG A 57 3.62 2.89 -11.83
N ARG A 58 2.31 2.72 -11.79
CA ARG A 58 1.58 2.64 -10.54
C ARG A 58 1.14 1.21 -10.28
N CYS A 59 2.00 0.42 -9.68
CA CYS A 59 1.73 -1.00 -9.43
C CYS A 59 1.03 -1.22 -8.10
N ALA A 60 0.10 -2.16 -8.09
CA ALA A 60 -0.52 -2.60 -6.85
C ALA A 60 0.28 -3.79 -6.31
N ASP A 61 0.21 -4.00 -5.01
CA ASP A 61 0.97 -5.06 -4.38
C ASP A 61 0.41 -6.43 -4.70
N ILE A 62 -0.90 -6.58 -4.68
CA ILE A 62 -1.57 -7.84 -4.98
C ILE A 62 -2.75 -7.54 -5.90
N VAL A 63 -2.87 -8.26 -7.01
CA VAL A 63 -3.93 -8.01 -7.98
C VAL A 63 -4.66 -9.29 -8.30
N PHE A 64 -5.98 -9.25 -8.15
CA PHE A 64 -6.86 -10.35 -8.53
C PHE A 64 -7.53 -9.95 -9.84
N THR A 65 -6.96 -10.38 -10.95
CA THR A 65 -7.38 -9.88 -12.27
C THR A 65 -8.81 -10.23 -12.62
N ARG A 66 -9.26 -11.44 -12.30
CA ARG A 66 -10.62 -11.84 -12.62
C ARG A 66 -11.68 -11.07 -11.84
N ARG A 67 -11.36 -10.72 -10.61
CA ARG A 67 -12.29 -9.98 -9.77
C ARG A 67 -12.09 -8.48 -9.84
N ARG A 68 -11.11 -8.05 -10.58
CA ARG A 68 -10.76 -6.63 -10.73
C ARG A 68 -10.58 -5.95 -9.38
N LEU A 69 -9.82 -6.62 -8.52
CA LEU A 69 -9.50 -6.07 -7.20
C LEU A 69 -7.99 -5.85 -7.10
N ALA A 70 -7.60 -4.64 -6.77
CA ALA A 70 -6.20 -4.30 -6.54
C ALA A 70 -6.01 -3.98 -5.08
N VAL A 71 -5.03 -4.61 -4.45
CA VAL A 71 -4.76 -4.44 -3.02
C VAL A 71 -3.42 -3.76 -2.85
N PHE A 72 -3.41 -2.71 -2.04
CA PHE A 72 -2.19 -2.01 -1.67
C PHE A 72 -1.94 -2.22 -0.19
N VAL A 73 -0.72 -2.60 0.17
CA VAL A 73 -0.32 -2.72 1.57
C VAL A 73 0.54 -1.51 1.86
N ASP A 74 -0.03 -0.54 2.53
CA ASP A 74 0.61 0.75 2.73
C ASP A 74 1.43 0.79 4.01
N GLY A 75 2.70 1.17 3.89
CA GLY A 75 3.56 1.35 5.04
C GLY A 75 3.13 2.56 5.84
N CYS A 76 3.07 2.42 7.15
CA CYS A 76 2.54 3.48 8.00
C CYS A 76 3.32 4.78 7.89
N PHE A 77 4.63 4.68 7.86
CA PHE A 77 5.45 5.89 7.78
C PHE A 77 5.29 6.61 6.44
N TRP A 78 5.37 5.84 5.34
CA TRP A 78 5.43 6.45 4.02
C TRP A 78 4.10 6.94 3.48
N HIS A 79 3.00 6.45 4.02
CA HIS A 79 1.67 6.78 3.51
C HIS A 79 0.81 7.57 4.50
N GLY A 80 1.42 8.05 5.57
CA GLY A 80 0.72 8.95 6.49
C GLY A 80 -0.36 8.30 7.33
N CYS A 81 -0.05 7.14 7.88
CA CYS A 81 -1.00 6.45 8.75
C CYS A 81 -1.38 7.32 9.94
N PRO A 82 -2.66 7.51 10.23
CA PRO A 82 -3.06 8.36 11.35
C PRO A 82 -2.64 7.80 12.71
N GLU A 83 -2.44 6.49 12.81
CA GLU A 83 -2.05 5.92 14.09
C GLU A 83 -0.54 5.76 14.27
N HIS A 84 0.17 5.43 13.23
CA HIS A 84 1.59 5.11 13.34
C HIS A 84 2.50 5.95 12.46
N GLY A 85 1.95 6.81 11.62
CA GLY A 85 2.77 7.64 10.74
C GLY A 85 3.26 8.87 11.47
N THR A 86 4.49 8.86 11.91
CA THR A 86 5.06 9.95 12.66
C THR A 86 6.20 10.59 11.88
N ILE A 87 6.17 11.91 11.78
CA ILE A 87 7.25 12.63 11.10
C ILE A 87 8.39 12.83 12.10
N PRO A 88 9.62 12.44 11.74
CA PRO A 88 10.75 12.65 12.64
C PRO A 88 10.94 14.14 12.95
N ALA A 89 11.07 14.45 14.22
CA ALA A 89 11.17 15.83 14.67
C ALA A 89 12.40 16.54 14.12
N SER A 90 13.46 15.80 13.87
CA SER A 90 14.70 16.42 13.46
C SER A 90 14.73 16.87 12.01
N HIS A 91 13.87 16.42 11.17
CA HIS A 91 13.90 16.81 9.76
C HIS A 91 12.49 16.95 9.19
N VAL A 92 11.65 17.68 9.91
CA VAL A 92 10.25 17.85 9.51
C VAL A 92 10.16 18.49 8.12
N GLU A 93 10.99 19.50 7.86
CA GLU A 93 10.94 20.19 6.59
C GLU A 93 11.28 19.29 5.40
N TYR A 94 12.03 18.26 5.66
CA TYR A 94 12.40 17.33 4.61
C TYR A 94 11.31 16.27 4.41
N TRP A 95 10.78 15.72 5.51
CA TRP A 95 9.84 14.61 5.44
C TRP A 95 8.42 15.02 5.13
N GLU A 96 7.99 16.15 5.66
CA GLU A 96 6.60 16.55 5.51
C GLU A 96 6.14 16.66 4.05
N PRO A 97 6.87 17.37 3.18
CA PRO A 97 6.43 17.43 1.79
C PRO A 97 6.52 16.11 1.06
N LYS A 98 7.47 15.25 1.45
CA LYS A 98 7.57 13.94 0.83
C LYS A 98 6.40 13.06 1.18
N LEU A 99 6.00 13.06 2.45
CA LEU A 99 4.88 12.26 2.89
C LEU A 99 3.57 12.80 2.33
N ALA A 100 3.44 14.11 2.25
CA ALA A 100 2.25 14.71 1.65
C ALA A 100 2.12 14.31 0.19
N ARG A 101 3.24 14.28 -0.52
CA ARG A 101 3.24 13.91 -1.93
C ARG A 101 2.89 12.44 -2.10
N ASN A 102 3.32 11.59 -1.19
CA ASN A 102 2.96 10.17 -1.25
C ASN A 102 1.46 9.97 -1.05
N VAL A 103 0.88 10.68 -0.09
CA VAL A 103 -0.56 10.59 0.17
C VAL A 103 -1.35 11.07 -1.05
N GLU A 104 -0.89 12.15 -1.66
CA GLU A 104 -1.53 12.69 -2.85
C GLU A 104 -1.44 11.71 -4.01
N ARG A 105 -0.28 11.10 -4.18
CA ARG A 105 -0.09 10.10 -5.23
C ARG A 105 -0.96 8.88 -5.02
N ASP A 106 -1.13 8.46 -3.77
CA ASP A 106 -1.98 7.32 -3.45
C ASP A 106 -3.43 7.62 -3.82
N ALA A 107 -3.89 8.83 -3.53
CA ALA A 107 -5.24 9.22 -3.88
C ALA A 107 -5.42 9.26 -5.40
N GLU A 108 -4.43 9.76 -6.11
CA GLU A 108 -4.47 9.78 -7.57
C GLU A 108 -4.51 8.38 -8.14
N THR A 109 -3.71 7.49 -7.59
CA THR A 109 -3.66 6.10 -8.06
C THR A 109 -5.00 5.41 -7.84
N THR A 110 -5.60 5.62 -6.69
CA THR A 110 -6.89 5.02 -6.38
C THR A 110 -7.96 5.55 -7.34
N ALA A 111 -7.99 6.85 -7.55
CA ALA A 111 -8.97 7.45 -8.45
C ALA A 111 -8.80 6.94 -9.89
N MET A 112 -7.57 6.83 -10.35
CA MET A 112 -7.28 6.32 -11.68
C MET A 112 -7.74 4.87 -11.82
N ALA A 113 -7.44 4.05 -10.83
CA ALA A 113 -7.80 2.63 -10.88
C ALA A 113 -9.32 2.47 -10.90
N GLU A 114 -10.01 3.22 -10.07
CA GLU A 114 -11.48 3.15 -10.02
C GLU A 114 -12.09 3.64 -11.32
N ALA A 115 -11.51 4.67 -11.92
CA ALA A 115 -12.00 5.16 -13.19
C ALA A 115 -11.85 4.12 -14.30
N GLU A 116 -10.91 3.21 -14.17
CA GLU A 116 -10.70 2.15 -15.16
C GLU A 116 -11.44 0.86 -14.77
N GLY A 117 -12.33 0.92 -13.79
CA GLY A 117 -13.18 -0.22 -13.45
C GLY A 117 -12.61 -1.16 -12.42
N TRP A 118 -11.62 -0.72 -11.67
CA TRP A 118 -11.00 -1.55 -10.65
C TRP A 118 -11.48 -1.16 -9.27
N ARG A 119 -11.64 -2.15 -8.40
CA ARG A 119 -11.89 -1.89 -6.99
C ARG A 119 -10.53 -1.84 -6.30
N VAL A 120 -10.37 -0.92 -5.38
CA VAL A 120 -9.11 -0.72 -4.68
C VAL A 120 -9.31 -0.94 -3.19
N LEU A 121 -8.45 -1.76 -2.62
CA LEU A 121 -8.45 -2.00 -1.19
C LEU A 121 -7.08 -1.62 -0.64
N ARG A 122 -7.04 -0.70 0.30
CA ARG A 122 -5.79 -0.30 0.93
C ARG A 122 -5.78 -0.77 2.35
N ILE A 123 -4.69 -1.43 2.74
CA ILE A 123 -4.53 -2.00 4.07
C ILE A 123 -3.23 -1.48 4.66
N TRP A 124 -3.31 -0.96 5.88
CA TRP A 124 -2.10 -0.50 6.55
C TRP A 124 -1.25 -1.70 6.98
N GLU A 125 0.08 -1.54 6.93
CA GLU A 125 0.96 -2.64 7.27
C GLU A 125 0.86 -3.07 8.73
N HIS A 126 0.30 -2.24 9.61
CA HIS A 126 0.15 -2.63 11.00
C HIS A 126 -1.03 -3.57 11.23
N VAL A 127 -1.90 -3.73 10.24
CA VAL A 127 -3.01 -4.66 10.36
C VAL A 127 -2.45 -6.08 10.36
N PRO A 128 -2.82 -6.92 11.34
CA PRO A 128 -2.29 -8.28 11.37
C PRO A 128 -2.62 -9.02 10.07
N PRO A 129 -1.68 -9.83 9.59
CA PRO A 129 -1.88 -10.48 8.28
C PRO A 129 -3.17 -11.28 8.17
N GLN A 130 -3.58 -11.94 9.23
CA GLN A 130 -4.83 -12.71 9.18
C GLN A 130 -6.04 -11.80 9.01
N ASP A 131 -6.03 -10.65 9.66
CA ASP A 131 -7.12 -9.69 9.51
C ASP A 131 -7.10 -9.09 8.11
N ALA A 132 -5.92 -8.82 7.60
CA ALA A 132 -5.78 -8.29 6.24
C ALA A 132 -6.34 -9.29 5.22
N VAL A 133 -6.05 -10.57 5.41
CA VAL A 133 -6.56 -11.62 4.53
C VAL A 133 -8.09 -11.68 4.59
N HIS A 134 -8.66 -11.53 5.77
CA HIS A 134 -10.12 -11.51 5.90
C HIS A 134 -10.73 -10.34 5.14
N LEU A 135 -10.10 -9.17 5.22
CA LEU A 135 -10.57 -8.00 4.48
C LEU A 135 -10.53 -8.25 2.98
N ILE A 136 -9.46 -8.87 2.52
CA ILE A 136 -9.31 -9.16 1.09
C ILE A 136 -10.36 -10.17 0.64
N ILE A 137 -10.57 -11.23 1.40
CA ILE A 137 -11.54 -12.25 1.05
C ILE A 137 -12.95 -11.66 1.01
N ARG A 138 -13.27 -10.83 1.99
CA ARG A 138 -14.58 -10.19 2.01
C ARG A 138 -14.76 -9.29 0.78
N ALA A 139 -13.72 -8.59 0.38
CA ALA A 139 -13.79 -7.75 -0.81
C ALA A 139 -13.98 -8.61 -2.07
N LEU A 140 -13.33 -9.76 -2.13
CA LEU A 140 -13.50 -10.65 -3.27
C LEU A 140 -14.90 -11.21 -3.33
N GLU A 141 -15.46 -11.60 -2.20
CA GLU A 141 -16.80 -12.16 -2.16
C GLU A 141 -17.86 -11.09 -2.35
N GLY A 142 -17.65 -9.91 -1.78
CA GLY A 142 -18.62 -8.86 -1.88
C GLY A 142 -18.80 -8.34 -3.29
N GLY A 143 -17.79 -8.49 -4.10
CA GLY A 143 -17.90 -8.02 -5.46
C GLY A 143 -18.89 -8.79 -6.30
N THR A 144 -19.28 -9.95 -5.84
CA THR A 144 -20.28 -10.70 -6.59
C THR A 144 -21.66 -10.41 -6.08
N GLY A 145 -21.76 -9.89 -4.89
CA GLY A 145 -23.08 -9.70 -4.35
C GLY A 145 -23.68 -8.37 -4.51
N GLU A 146 -22.87 -7.40 -4.96
CA GLU A 146 -23.43 -6.12 -4.96
C GLU A 146 -24.48 -5.97 -5.95
N ALA A 147 -24.61 -6.84 -6.83
CA ALA A 147 -25.59 -6.64 -7.83
C ALA A 147 -26.97 -6.68 -7.28
N GLU A 148 -27.22 -7.39 -6.26
CA GLU A 148 -28.49 -7.43 -5.85
C GLU A 148 -28.83 -6.70 -4.70
N GLY A 149 -28.07 -5.93 -4.23
CA GLY A 149 -28.43 -5.26 -3.09
C GLY A 149 -29.49 -4.33 -3.20
N GLY A 150 -29.91 -3.98 -4.11
CA GLY A 150 -30.65 -2.89 -4.17
C GLY A 150 -32.00 -2.90 -3.85
N THR A 151 -32.68 -3.72 -3.71
CA THR A 151 -33.95 -3.51 -3.71
C THR A 151 -34.60 -3.61 -2.54
N GLY A 152 -34.63 -3.17 -1.89
CA GLY A 152 -35.22 -3.25 -0.90
C GLY A 152 -36.30 -2.71 -0.58
N GLU A 153 -37.02 -2.49 -0.31
CA GLU A 153 -37.87 -1.91 -0.01
C GLU A 153 -38.94 -2.04 0.20
N GLU A 154 -39.53 -1.71 0.71
CA GLU A 154 -40.60 -1.55 0.97
C GLU A 154 -40.93 -1.68 1.92
#